data_2843dbffff103228f98b5090683d595d
#
_entry.id   2843dbffff103228f98b5090683d595d
#
_cell.length_a   1.000
_cell.length_b   1.000
_cell.length_c   1.000
_cell.angle_alpha   90.00
_cell.angle_beta   90.00
_cell.angle_gamma   90.00
#
_symmetry.space_group_name_H-M   'P 1'
#
loop_
_entity.id
_entity.type
_entity.pdbx_description
1 polymer ?
#
loop_
_entity_poly.entity_id
_entity_poly.type
_entity_poly.pdbx_seq_one_letter_code
_entity_poly.pdbx_strand_id
1 'polypeptide(L)'
;FAPTTEHNRLYDWEPLIKELALDDVLSTVPGMELTGRGAHFNAFPFKPDPAKQDGGAPVWQKDPRLNAIVLRGYQEEERDRWVHVNHPDMSENFIDSNRDGRPDGGYAFFGNLIDGLESQNYRGSNILAGAPFEIGKARTGLGKQVNYFCEFIWLQLLNQGLTVWVLGVSDAHHVFVNGVGSWRAYIPSSTDDPANINWREISRNAKAGRMTLSSGPYLAVETGSGTLCVGHLRA
;
A
#
# COMPACT_ATOMS: atom_id res chain seq x y z
N PHE A 1 8.54 12.41 -0.22
CA PHE A 1 7.94 11.82 -1.42
C PHE A 1 6.56 11.23 -1.09
N ALA A 2 5.54 11.60 -1.86
CA ALA A 2 4.17 11.16 -1.68
C ALA A 2 3.53 10.84 -3.04
N PRO A 3 3.42 9.55 -3.44
CA PRO A 3 2.60 9.20 -4.59
C PRO A 3 1.15 9.64 -4.38
N THR A 4 0.55 10.24 -5.39
CA THR A 4 -0.87 10.60 -5.33
C THR A 4 -1.71 9.41 -5.78
N THR A 5 -2.75 9.06 -5.04
CA THR A 5 -3.53 7.83 -5.27
C THR A 5 -5.02 8.09 -5.15
N GLU A 6 -5.54 8.91 -6.08
CA GLU A 6 -6.96 9.23 -6.18
C GLU A 6 -7.81 7.98 -6.48
N HIS A 7 -9.00 7.91 -5.92
CA HIS A 7 -9.94 6.82 -6.20
C HIS A 7 -10.36 6.79 -7.68
N ASN A 8 -10.02 5.71 -8.36
CA ASN A 8 -10.41 5.41 -9.75
C ASN A 8 -10.13 6.56 -10.74
N ARG A 9 -9.09 7.35 -10.46
CA ARG A 9 -8.73 8.51 -11.28
C ARG A 9 -7.22 8.67 -11.31
N LEU A 10 -6.71 9.07 -12.47
CA LEU A 10 -5.33 9.50 -12.65
C LEU A 10 -5.27 11.01 -12.73
N TYR A 11 -4.43 11.61 -11.92
CA TYR A 11 -4.21 13.05 -11.92
C TYR A 11 -2.73 13.35 -11.67
N ASP A 12 -2.22 14.37 -12.37
CA ASP A 12 -0.86 14.86 -12.14
C ASP A 12 -0.92 16.16 -11.31
N TRP A 13 -0.46 16.08 -10.09
CA TRP A 13 -0.40 17.21 -9.17
C TRP A 13 0.90 18.03 -9.29
N GLU A 14 1.88 17.57 -10.04
CA GLU A 14 3.17 18.26 -10.16
C GLU A 14 3.03 19.71 -10.65
N PRO A 15 2.17 20.03 -11.63
CA PRO A 15 1.99 21.43 -12.04
C PRO A 15 1.48 22.32 -10.90
N LEU A 16 0.55 21.84 -10.08
CA LEU A 16 0.02 22.60 -8.95
C LEU A 16 1.05 22.74 -7.82
N ILE A 17 1.83 21.70 -7.54
CA ILE A 17 2.92 21.77 -6.57
C ILE A 17 3.91 22.88 -6.94
N LYS A 18 4.27 22.98 -8.21
CA LYS A 18 5.14 24.05 -8.73
C LYS A 18 4.48 25.43 -8.67
N GLU A 19 3.20 25.54 -9.03
CA GLU A 19 2.44 26.80 -8.93
C GLU A 19 2.41 27.32 -7.49
N LEU A 20 2.30 26.43 -6.52
CA LEU A 20 2.28 26.75 -5.09
C LEU A 20 3.68 26.93 -4.48
N ALA A 21 4.74 26.78 -5.26
CA ALA A 21 6.14 26.79 -4.81
C ALA A 21 6.41 25.81 -3.65
N LEU A 22 5.91 24.56 -3.80
CA LEU A 22 6.06 23.47 -2.84
C LEU A 22 7.01 22.35 -3.35
N ASP A 23 7.62 22.56 -4.51
CA ASP A 23 8.52 21.57 -5.15
C ASP A 23 9.87 21.40 -4.44
N ASP A 24 10.20 22.34 -3.54
CA ASP A 24 11.35 22.23 -2.62
C ASP A 24 11.05 21.43 -1.34
N VAL A 25 9.78 21.10 -1.06
CA VAL A 25 9.37 20.36 0.13
C VAL A 25 8.61 19.07 -0.18
N LEU A 26 8.06 18.92 -1.38
CA LEU A 26 7.23 17.79 -1.77
C LEU A 26 7.58 17.27 -3.17
N SER A 27 7.89 16.00 -3.26
CA SER A 27 7.99 15.25 -4.51
C SER A 27 6.83 14.28 -4.64
N THR A 28 6.28 14.13 -5.83
CA THR A 28 5.15 13.24 -6.10
C THR A 28 5.32 12.48 -7.40
N VAL A 29 4.48 11.49 -7.60
CA VAL A 29 4.30 10.78 -8.86
C VAL A 29 2.84 10.37 -8.97
N PRO A 30 2.22 10.48 -10.17
CA PRO A 30 0.85 10.04 -10.33
C PRO A 30 0.69 8.56 -10.06
N GLY A 31 -0.23 8.23 -9.20
CA GLY A 31 -0.67 6.90 -8.87
C GLY A 31 -2.18 6.80 -8.93
N MET A 32 -2.73 5.73 -8.40
CA MET A 32 -4.16 5.52 -8.31
C MET A 32 -4.51 4.55 -7.20
N GLU A 33 -5.63 4.79 -6.54
CA GLU A 33 -6.32 3.77 -5.79
C GLU A 33 -7.44 3.18 -6.64
N LEU A 34 -7.26 1.94 -7.11
CA LEU A 34 -8.29 1.20 -7.82
C LEU A 34 -9.28 0.63 -6.81
N THR A 35 -10.41 1.29 -6.69
CA THR A 35 -11.44 1.01 -5.70
C THR A 35 -12.61 0.29 -6.34
N GLY A 36 -12.83 -0.94 -5.93
CA GLY A 36 -13.98 -1.75 -6.30
C GLY A 36 -14.85 -2.09 -5.08
N ARG A 37 -15.69 -3.10 -5.19
CA ARG A 37 -16.52 -3.59 -4.09
C ARG A 37 -15.65 -4.19 -2.98
N GLY A 38 -15.30 -3.36 -2.00
CA GLY A 38 -14.58 -3.76 -0.80
C GLY A 38 -13.07 -4.01 -0.98
N ALA A 39 -12.59 -4.23 -2.19
CA ALA A 39 -11.19 -4.48 -2.48
C ALA A 39 -10.53 -3.24 -3.09
N HIS A 40 -9.56 -2.67 -2.39
CA HIS A 40 -8.83 -1.50 -2.83
C HIS A 40 -7.36 -1.84 -3.04
N PHE A 41 -6.80 -1.31 -4.13
CA PHE A 41 -5.40 -1.52 -4.48
C PHE A 41 -4.77 -0.20 -4.92
N ASN A 42 -3.62 0.14 -4.37
CA ASN A 42 -2.85 1.27 -4.85
C ASN A 42 -1.73 0.83 -5.77
N ALA A 43 -1.48 1.65 -6.78
CA ALA A 43 -0.29 1.49 -7.61
C ALA A 43 0.23 2.83 -8.13
N PHE A 44 1.54 2.89 -8.37
CA PHE A 44 2.23 3.97 -9.06
C PHE A 44 3.49 3.44 -9.75
N PRO A 45 4.02 4.10 -10.79
CA PRO A 45 3.47 5.30 -11.44
C PRO A 45 2.46 4.96 -12.52
N PHE A 46 1.72 5.98 -12.91
CA PHE A 46 0.90 6.00 -14.10
C PHE A 46 1.11 7.32 -14.87
N LYS A 47 0.61 7.35 -16.11
CA LYS A 47 0.62 8.56 -16.96
C LYS A 47 -0.80 9.06 -17.13
N PRO A 48 -1.21 10.14 -16.44
CA PRO A 48 -2.51 10.75 -16.67
C PRO A 48 -2.68 11.25 -18.10
N ASP A 49 -3.88 11.05 -18.65
CA ASP A 49 -4.28 11.60 -19.94
C ASP A 49 -5.48 12.53 -19.74
N PRO A 50 -5.27 13.85 -19.67
CA PRO A 50 -6.33 14.81 -19.38
C PRO A 50 -7.47 14.82 -20.43
N ALA A 51 -7.24 14.27 -21.62
CA ALA A 51 -8.25 14.17 -22.67
C ALA A 51 -9.22 12.99 -22.46
N LYS A 52 -8.90 12.08 -21.54
CA LYS A 52 -9.72 10.91 -21.24
C LYS A 52 -10.51 11.09 -19.95
N GLN A 53 -11.64 10.40 -19.88
CA GLN A 53 -12.42 10.33 -18.65
C GLN A 53 -11.53 9.78 -17.51
N ASP A 54 -11.66 10.38 -16.32
CA ASP A 54 -10.91 10.04 -15.12
C ASP A 54 -9.39 10.00 -15.32
N GLY A 55 -8.87 10.82 -16.24
CA GLY A 55 -7.45 10.86 -16.57
C GLY A 55 -6.94 9.61 -17.27
N GLY A 56 -7.85 8.80 -17.82
CA GLY A 56 -7.53 7.52 -18.44
C GLY A 56 -7.29 6.39 -17.44
N ALA A 57 -7.85 6.46 -16.24
CA ALA A 57 -7.76 5.37 -15.25
C ALA A 57 -8.41 4.07 -15.75
N PRO A 58 -7.88 2.90 -15.40
CA PRO A 58 -8.53 1.63 -15.71
C PRO A 58 -9.82 1.45 -14.92
N VAL A 59 -10.75 0.70 -15.48
CA VAL A 59 -12.00 0.35 -14.79
C VAL A 59 -11.74 -0.84 -13.88
N TRP A 60 -12.20 -0.73 -12.62
CA TRP A 60 -12.10 -1.83 -11.67
C TRP A 60 -12.90 -3.06 -12.11
N GLN A 61 -12.40 -4.22 -11.72
CA GLN A 61 -13.00 -5.52 -12.02
C GLN A 61 -13.76 -6.06 -10.81
N LYS A 62 -14.81 -6.83 -11.07
CA LYS A 62 -15.62 -7.44 -10.01
C LYS A 62 -14.83 -8.48 -9.18
N ASP A 63 -13.92 -9.19 -9.82
CA ASP A 63 -12.99 -10.08 -9.14
C ASP A 63 -11.74 -9.26 -8.73
N PRO A 64 -11.45 -9.09 -7.44
CA PRO A 64 -10.34 -8.26 -6.98
C PRO A 64 -8.98 -8.74 -7.47
N ARG A 65 -8.82 -10.04 -7.76
CA ARG A 65 -7.56 -10.57 -8.31
C ARG A 65 -7.24 -9.98 -9.67
N LEU A 66 -8.27 -9.73 -10.48
CA LEU A 66 -8.11 -9.08 -11.79
C LEU A 66 -7.68 -7.64 -11.66
N ASN A 67 -8.01 -6.95 -10.57
CA ASN A 67 -7.57 -5.58 -10.32
C ASN A 67 -6.04 -5.49 -10.15
N ALA A 68 -5.43 -6.43 -9.45
CA ALA A 68 -3.98 -6.50 -9.33
C ALA A 68 -3.31 -6.75 -10.70
N ILE A 69 -3.88 -7.62 -11.54
CA ILE A 69 -3.41 -7.86 -12.92
C ILE A 69 -3.51 -6.58 -13.74
N VAL A 70 -4.67 -5.91 -13.69
CA VAL A 70 -4.90 -4.66 -14.44
C VAL A 70 -3.86 -3.62 -14.05
N LEU A 71 -3.63 -3.41 -12.75
CA LEU A 71 -2.67 -2.42 -12.29
C LEU A 71 -1.24 -2.73 -12.72
N ARG A 72 -0.85 -3.99 -12.75
CA ARG A 72 0.50 -4.39 -13.24
C ARG A 72 0.70 -4.11 -14.71
N GLY A 73 -0.26 -4.45 -15.55
CA GLY A 73 -0.16 -4.36 -17.00
C GLY A 73 -0.65 -3.06 -17.61
N TYR A 74 -1.24 -2.14 -16.82
CA TYR A 74 -1.85 -0.93 -17.37
C TYR A 74 -0.79 0.05 -17.90
N GLN A 75 -1.03 0.64 -19.08
CA GLN A 75 -0.15 1.63 -19.72
C GLN A 75 1.29 1.16 -19.97
N GLU A 76 1.50 -0.01 -20.47
CA GLU A 76 2.80 -0.66 -20.61
C GLU A 76 3.33 -1.24 -19.29
N GLU A 77 4.06 -2.31 -19.39
CA GLU A 77 4.67 -2.96 -18.24
C GLU A 77 5.80 -2.07 -17.69
N GLU A 78 5.57 -1.46 -16.53
CA GLU A 78 6.59 -0.74 -15.77
C GLU A 78 7.12 -1.67 -14.67
N ARG A 79 8.32 -2.18 -14.86
CA ARG A 79 8.96 -3.15 -13.94
C ARG A 79 9.06 -2.65 -12.50
N ASP A 80 9.33 -1.37 -12.34
CA ASP A 80 9.48 -0.75 -11.03
C ASP A 80 8.14 -0.26 -10.44
N ARG A 81 7.00 -0.46 -11.14
CA ARG A 81 5.68 -0.11 -10.60
C ARG A 81 5.45 -0.80 -9.26
N TRP A 82 5.11 0.00 -8.26
CA TRP A 82 4.66 -0.50 -6.97
C TRP A 82 3.16 -0.82 -7.03
N VAL A 83 2.76 -1.93 -6.44
CA VAL A 83 1.34 -2.29 -6.26
C VAL A 83 1.16 -2.83 -4.86
N HIS A 84 0.18 -2.32 -4.11
CA HIS A 84 -0.15 -2.85 -2.80
C HIS A 84 -1.66 -2.95 -2.55
N VAL A 85 -2.01 -3.78 -1.59
CA VAL A 85 -3.39 -3.92 -1.12
C VAL A 85 -3.62 -2.92 0.01
N ASN A 86 -4.66 -2.09 -0.12
CA ASN A 86 -5.07 -1.15 0.92
C ASN A 86 -5.91 -1.87 1.97
N HIS A 87 -5.80 -1.41 3.24
CA HIS A 87 -6.58 -1.92 4.38
C HIS A 87 -7.01 -3.39 4.18
N PRO A 88 -6.04 -4.32 4.03
CA PRO A 88 -6.28 -5.67 3.56
C PRO A 88 -7.32 -6.41 4.42
N ASP A 89 -8.25 -7.05 3.75
CA ASP A 89 -9.26 -7.92 4.33
C ASP A 89 -9.26 -9.26 3.61
N MET A 90 -9.29 -10.35 4.37
CA MET A 90 -9.16 -11.70 3.81
C MET A 90 -10.33 -12.03 2.88
N SER A 91 -11.55 -11.63 3.23
CA SER A 91 -12.73 -11.93 2.43
C SER A 91 -12.89 -11.04 1.21
N GLU A 92 -12.41 -9.79 1.27
CA GLU A 92 -12.59 -8.82 0.20
C GLU A 92 -11.44 -8.83 -0.82
N ASN A 93 -10.19 -8.72 -0.35
CA ASN A 93 -9.04 -8.65 -1.25
C ASN A 93 -8.54 -10.03 -1.67
N PHE A 94 -8.66 -11.04 -0.79
CA PHE A 94 -8.09 -12.36 -0.98
C PHE A 94 -9.12 -13.45 -1.28
N ILE A 95 -10.41 -13.12 -1.26
CA ILE A 95 -11.54 -14.03 -1.53
C ILE A 95 -11.49 -15.25 -0.61
N ASP A 96 -11.94 -15.07 0.61
CA ASP A 96 -12.20 -16.13 1.57
C ASP A 96 -13.74 -16.29 1.72
N SER A 97 -14.36 -16.98 0.79
CA SER A 97 -15.83 -17.11 0.74
C SER A 97 -16.36 -18.04 1.81
N ASN A 98 -15.61 -19.06 2.17
CA ASN A 98 -15.95 -20.04 3.21
C ASN A 98 -15.55 -19.57 4.62
N ARG A 99 -14.76 -18.47 4.72
CA ARG A 99 -14.30 -17.84 5.97
C ARG A 99 -13.45 -18.78 6.84
N ASP A 100 -12.59 -19.56 6.22
CA ASP A 100 -11.65 -20.44 6.92
C ASP A 100 -10.29 -19.77 7.21
N GLY A 101 -10.12 -18.52 6.79
CA GLY A 101 -8.89 -17.75 6.97
C GLY A 101 -7.86 -17.97 5.88
N ARG A 102 -8.28 -18.51 4.75
CA ARG A 102 -7.42 -18.77 3.59
C ARG A 102 -8.11 -18.29 2.30
N PRO A 103 -7.37 -17.76 1.34
CA PRO A 103 -7.93 -17.45 0.03
C PRO A 103 -8.45 -18.69 -0.68
N ASP A 104 -9.65 -18.64 -1.25
CA ASP A 104 -10.27 -19.77 -1.98
C ASP A 104 -9.41 -20.27 -3.16
N GLY A 105 -8.58 -19.43 -3.73
CA GLY A 105 -7.66 -19.77 -4.83
C GLY A 105 -6.23 -20.02 -4.40
N GLY A 106 -5.98 -20.05 -3.07
CA GLY A 106 -4.63 -20.09 -2.51
C GLY A 106 -3.89 -18.73 -2.65
N TYR A 107 -2.67 -18.69 -2.15
CA TYR A 107 -1.88 -17.45 -2.08
C TYR A 107 -1.02 -17.19 -3.32
N ALA A 108 -0.73 -18.20 -4.13
CA ALA A 108 0.24 -18.11 -5.24
C ALA A 108 -0.12 -17.02 -6.26
N PHE A 109 -1.42 -16.75 -6.43
CA PHE A 109 -1.90 -15.74 -7.35
C PHE A 109 -1.39 -14.32 -7.03
N PHE A 110 -1.22 -13.99 -5.76
CA PHE A 110 -0.82 -12.65 -5.33
C PHE A 110 0.69 -12.44 -5.34
N GLY A 111 1.48 -13.49 -5.25
CA GLY A 111 2.93 -13.42 -5.03
C GLY A 111 3.73 -12.68 -6.08
N ASN A 112 3.20 -12.53 -7.31
CA ASN A 112 3.84 -11.79 -8.39
C ASN A 112 3.08 -10.51 -8.79
N LEU A 113 1.96 -10.23 -8.15
CA LEU A 113 1.07 -9.13 -8.52
C LEU A 113 1.14 -7.97 -7.53
N ILE A 114 1.36 -8.26 -6.26
CA ILE A 114 1.45 -7.25 -5.20
C ILE A 114 2.86 -7.22 -4.59
N ASP A 115 3.30 -6.03 -4.21
CA ASP A 115 4.57 -5.80 -3.53
C ASP A 115 4.37 -5.59 -2.03
N GLY A 116 3.18 -5.14 -1.63
CA GLY A 116 2.93 -4.78 -0.24
C GLY A 116 1.48 -4.89 0.22
N LEU A 117 1.34 -4.79 1.54
CA LEU A 117 0.09 -4.70 2.27
C LEU A 117 0.10 -3.44 3.12
N GLU A 118 -0.97 -2.68 3.09
CA GLU A 118 -1.13 -1.54 3.97
C GLU A 118 -1.33 -2.00 5.42
N SER A 119 -0.57 -1.41 6.34
CA SER A 119 -0.83 -1.50 7.78
C SER A 119 -1.41 -0.20 8.28
N GLN A 120 -2.63 -0.23 8.76
CA GLN A 120 -3.29 0.93 9.36
C GLN A 120 -3.16 0.90 10.87
N ASN A 121 -2.58 1.97 11.42
CA ASN A 121 -2.25 2.05 12.84
C ASN A 121 -3.46 2.06 13.78
N TYR A 122 -4.63 2.52 13.34
CA TYR A 122 -5.80 2.65 14.21
C TYR A 122 -6.34 1.33 14.77
N ARG A 123 -5.98 0.20 14.19
CA ARG A 123 -6.34 -1.14 14.67
C ARG A 123 -5.29 -1.77 15.60
N GLY A 124 -4.12 -1.15 15.69
CA GLY A 124 -3.00 -1.69 16.44
C GLY A 124 -2.40 -2.94 15.81
N SER A 125 -1.13 -3.19 16.09
CA SER A 125 -0.47 -4.46 15.78
C SER A 125 -0.69 -5.42 16.93
N ASN A 126 -1.22 -6.60 16.65
CA ASN A 126 -1.46 -7.65 17.63
C ASN A 126 -0.74 -8.95 17.32
N ILE A 127 0.41 -8.89 16.64
CA ILE A 127 1.23 -10.08 16.33
C ILE A 127 1.50 -10.93 17.57
N LEU A 128 1.66 -10.27 18.72
CA LEU A 128 1.92 -10.92 20.01
C LEU A 128 0.66 -11.22 20.83
N ALA A 129 -0.51 -10.72 20.45
CA ALA A 129 -1.75 -11.06 21.09
C ALA A 129 -2.26 -12.41 20.56
N GLY A 130 -2.78 -13.25 21.44
CA GLY A 130 -3.21 -14.60 21.11
C GLY A 130 -4.40 -14.75 20.14
N ALA A 131 -4.92 -13.63 19.62
CA ALA A 131 -6.04 -13.61 18.69
C ALA A 131 -5.71 -12.72 17.48
N PRO A 132 -5.16 -13.28 16.39
CA PRO A 132 -4.77 -12.51 15.20
C PRO A 132 -5.96 -12.10 14.31
N PHE A 133 -7.19 -12.42 14.68
CA PHE A 133 -8.39 -12.08 13.93
C PHE A 133 -9.57 -11.73 14.84
N GLU A 134 -10.46 -10.90 14.34
CA GLU A 134 -11.72 -10.57 14.99
C GLU A 134 -12.88 -11.00 14.10
N ILE A 135 -13.93 -11.58 14.70
CA ILE A 135 -15.19 -11.81 14.03
C ILE A 135 -16.02 -10.52 14.19
N GLY A 136 -16.05 -9.72 13.14
CA GLY A 136 -16.77 -8.45 13.10
C GLY A 136 -18.16 -8.55 12.47
N LYS A 137 -18.90 -7.44 12.51
CA LYS A 137 -20.10 -7.28 11.69
C LYS A 137 -19.68 -6.96 10.26
N ALA A 138 -20.36 -7.58 9.28
CA ALA A 138 -20.14 -7.27 7.88
C ALA A 138 -20.35 -5.77 7.59
N ARG A 139 -19.43 -5.15 6.88
CA ARG A 139 -19.57 -3.76 6.40
C ARG A 139 -20.78 -3.56 5.49
N THR A 140 -21.21 -4.60 4.79
CA THR A 140 -22.23 -4.56 3.72
C THR A 140 -23.47 -5.40 3.97
N GLY A 141 -23.74 -5.80 5.21
CA GLY A 141 -24.91 -6.63 5.53
C GLY A 141 -24.81 -8.11 5.10
N LEU A 142 -23.68 -8.54 4.58
CA LEU A 142 -23.43 -9.90 4.08
C LEU A 142 -23.08 -10.92 5.19
N GLY A 143 -23.49 -10.68 6.42
CA GLY A 143 -23.26 -11.57 7.55
C GLY A 143 -22.02 -11.21 8.38
N LYS A 144 -21.50 -12.15 9.17
CA LYS A 144 -20.31 -11.93 9.98
C LYS A 144 -19.07 -11.99 9.09
N GLN A 145 -18.26 -10.93 9.12
CA GLN A 145 -16.92 -10.93 8.51
C GLN A 145 -15.87 -11.32 9.53
N VAL A 146 -14.92 -12.09 9.10
CA VAL A 146 -13.69 -12.31 9.84
C VAL A 146 -12.70 -11.26 9.38
N ASN A 147 -12.44 -10.27 10.23
CA ASN A 147 -11.40 -9.27 9.97
C ASN A 147 -10.08 -9.85 10.42
N TYR A 148 -9.21 -10.12 9.48
CA TYR A 148 -7.84 -10.47 9.77
C TYR A 148 -6.99 -9.20 9.79
N PHE A 149 -6.16 -9.06 10.81
CA PHE A 149 -5.19 -7.99 10.83
C PHE A 149 -4.19 -8.16 9.68
N CYS A 150 -3.72 -7.03 9.14
CA CYS A 150 -2.71 -7.02 8.08
C CYS A 150 -1.53 -7.94 8.39
N GLU A 151 -1.05 -7.91 9.61
CA GLU A 151 0.08 -8.72 10.07
C GLU A 151 -0.20 -10.23 10.01
N PHE A 152 -1.43 -10.64 10.29
CA PHE A 152 -1.83 -12.05 10.16
C PHE A 152 -1.80 -12.49 8.68
N ILE A 153 -2.35 -11.69 7.79
CA ILE A 153 -2.34 -11.96 6.35
C ILE A 153 -0.89 -12.00 5.85
N TRP A 154 -0.08 -11.04 6.26
CA TRP A 154 1.34 -10.97 5.91
C TRP A 154 2.11 -12.22 6.33
N LEU A 155 1.96 -12.65 7.58
CA LEU A 155 2.60 -13.86 8.09
C LEU A 155 2.17 -15.11 7.32
N GLN A 156 0.90 -15.19 6.91
CA GLN A 156 0.43 -16.29 6.07
C GLN A 156 1.10 -16.29 4.69
N LEU A 157 1.23 -15.13 4.04
CA LEU A 157 1.94 -15.00 2.77
C LEU A 157 3.40 -15.43 2.90
N LEU A 158 4.09 -14.97 3.95
CA LEU A 158 5.47 -15.37 4.22
C LEU A 158 5.60 -16.88 4.45
N ASN A 159 4.67 -17.51 5.15
CA ASN A 159 4.64 -18.96 5.35
C ASN A 159 4.45 -19.75 4.04
N GLN A 160 3.93 -19.11 2.99
CA GLN A 160 3.84 -19.68 1.65
C GLN A 160 5.08 -19.40 0.78
N GLY A 161 6.10 -18.75 1.34
CA GLY A 161 7.30 -18.34 0.60
C GLY A 161 7.07 -17.12 -0.29
N LEU A 162 5.99 -16.36 -0.09
CA LEU A 162 5.67 -15.17 -0.85
C LEU A 162 6.23 -13.93 -0.14
N THR A 163 7.21 -13.28 -0.75
CA THR A 163 7.82 -12.06 -0.20
C THR A 163 6.98 -10.86 -0.60
N VAL A 164 6.15 -10.39 0.32
CA VAL A 164 5.42 -9.13 0.28
C VAL A 164 5.76 -8.34 1.52
N TRP A 165 5.71 -7.01 1.42
CA TRP A 165 6.11 -6.15 2.52
C TRP A 165 4.92 -5.41 3.12
N VAL A 166 4.97 -5.14 4.41
CA VAL A 166 4.00 -4.25 5.06
C VAL A 166 4.50 -2.83 4.92
N LEU A 167 3.61 -1.88 4.61
CA LEU A 167 3.93 -0.46 4.54
C LEU A 167 3.01 0.35 5.45
N GLY A 168 3.56 1.42 6.01
CA GLY A 168 2.80 2.39 6.80
C GLY A 168 2.29 3.50 5.89
N VAL A 169 0.98 3.70 5.89
CA VAL A 169 0.32 4.79 5.17
C VAL A 169 -0.74 5.42 6.06
N SER A 170 -1.09 6.66 5.82
CA SER A 170 -2.06 7.37 6.67
C SER A 170 -3.50 7.22 6.19
N ASP A 171 -3.72 6.88 4.92
CA ASP A 171 -5.06 6.86 4.29
C ASP A 171 -5.84 8.14 4.63
N ALA A 172 -5.18 9.29 4.47
CA ALA A 172 -5.67 10.56 5.00
C ALA A 172 -6.71 11.17 4.08
N HIS A 173 -7.94 11.25 4.55
CA HIS A 173 -9.07 11.91 3.87
C HIS A 173 -9.32 13.33 4.36
N HIS A 174 -8.75 13.71 5.51
CA HIS A 174 -8.93 15.02 6.14
C HIS A 174 -7.63 15.48 6.80
N VAL A 175 -7.31 16.76 6.65
CA VAL A 175 -6.08 17.37 7.16
C VAL A 175 -5.91 17.19 8.67
N PHE A 176 -6.99 17.27 9.44
CA PHE A 176 -6.93 17.27 10.92
C PHE A 176 -7.40 15.97 11.57
N VAL A 177 -8.04 15.09 10.87
CA VAL A 177 -8.68 13.90 11.47
C VAL A 177 -7.84 12.64 11.31
N ASN A 178 -7.28 12.42 10.14
CA ASN A 178 -6.53 11.19 9.82
C ASN A 178 -5.03 11.29 10.06
N GLY A 179 -4.54 12.43 10.54
CA GLY A 179 -3.11 12.60 10.84
C GLY A 179 -2.22 12.41 9.62
N VAL A 180 -2.31 13.32 8.64
CA VAL A 180 -1.47 13.30 7.43
C VAL A 180 0.00 13.07 7.82
N GLY A 181 0.62 12.04 7.25
CA GLY A 181 2.02 11.67 7.50
C GLY A 181 2.31 11.12 8.91
N SER A 182 1.29 10.86 9.74
CA SER A 182 1.51 10.28 11.07
C SER A 182 1.95 8.82 11.01
N TRP A 183 1.41 8.05 10.09
CA TRP A 183 1.81 6.68 9.79
C TRP A 183 2.54 6.66 8.45
N ARG A 184 3.78 6.22 8.43
CA ARG A 184 4.65 6.39 7.27
C ARG A 184 5.70 5.30 7.15
N ALA A 185 6.21 5.13 5.94
CA ALA A 185 7.38 4.31 5.65
C ALA A 185 8.59 5.22 5.39
N TYR A 186 9.70 4.96 6.07
CA TYR A 186 11.00 5.53 5.75
C TYR A 186 11.71 4.59 4.79
N ILE A 187 12.03 5.07 3.61
CA ILE A 187 12.65 4.29 2.53
C ILE A 187 13.94 5.01 2.14
N PRO A 188 15.09 4.33 2.06
CA PRO A 188 16.34 4.94 1.64
C PRO A 188 16.24 5.58 0.26
N SER A 189 16.84 6.77 0.14
CA SER A 189 17.02 7.52 -1.10
C SER A 189 18.44 8.01 -1.20
N SER A 190 18.96 8.16 -2.42
CA SER A 190 20.28 8.73 -2.68
C SER A 190 20.35 10.24 -2.42
N THR A 191 19.20 10.88 -2.22
CA THR A 191 19.10 12.33 -1.94
C THR A 191 17.90 12.64 -1.05
N ASP A 192 18.03 13.70 -0.25
CA ASP A 192 16.94 14.30 0.52
C ASP A 192 16.28 15.48 -0.20
N ASP A 193 16.83 15.89 -1.34
CA ASP A 193 16.30 16.99 -2.15
C ASP A 193 15.03 16.50 -2.90
N PRO A 194 13.83 17.02 -2.57
CA PRO A 194 12.59 16.60 -3.19
C PRO A 194 12.59 16.67 -4.72
N ALA A 195 13.21 17.69 -5.30
CA ALA A 195 13.29 17.88 -6.74
C ALA A 195 14.08 16.76 -7.45
N ASN A 196 14.95 16.05 -6.73
CA ASN A 196 15.83 15.02 -7.25
C ASN A 196 15.48 13.61 -6.77
N ILE A 197 14.42 13.43 -6.01
CA ILE A 197 13.97 12.08 -5.58
C ILE A 197 13.58 11.25 -6.80
N ASN A 198 14.20 10.07 -6.89
CA ASN A 198 13.89 9.12 -7.95
C ASN A 198 12.88 8.08 -7.46
N TRP A 199 11.64 8.16 -7.91
CA TRP A 199 10.60 7.23 -7.52
C TRP A 199 10.96 5.75 -7.82
N ARG A 200 11.77 5.48 -8.87
CA ARG A 200 12.24 4.11 -9.18
C ARG A 200 13.18 3.58 -8.10
N GLU A 201 14.05 4.43 -7.57
CA GLU A 201 14.91 4.07 -6.44
C GLU A 201 14.06 3.75 -5.21
N ILE A 202 13.09 4.61 -4.88
CA ILE A 202 12.16 4.39 -3.78
C ILE A 202 11.42 3.06 -3.94
N SER A 203 10.83 2.81 -5.11
CA SER A 203 10.11 1.57 -5.38
C SER A 203 11.01 0.32 -5.27
N ARG A 204 12.21 0.36 -5.83
CA ARG A 204 13.17 -0.76 -5.74
C ARG A 204 13.59 -1.04 -4.31
N ASN A 205 13.86 0.00 -3.52
CA ASN A 205 14.22 -0.13 -2.12
C ASN A 205 13.06 -0.71 -1.32
N ALA A 206 11.83 -0.25 -1.57
CA ALA A 206 10.63 -0.80 -0.96
C ALA A 206 10.42 -2.28 -1.32
N LYS A 207 10.55 -2.65 -2.61
CA LYS A 207 10.46 -4.05 -3.07
C LYS A 207 11.55 -4.95 -2.48
N ALA A 208 12.70 -4.39 -2.16
CA ALA A 208 13.78 -5.09 -1.47
C ALA A 208 13.58 -5.17 0.06
N GLY A 209 12.46 -4.64 0.60
CA GLY A 209 12.17 -4.61 2.03
C GLY A 209 13.01 -3.61 2.83
N ARG A 210 13.65 -2.67 2.15
CA ARG A 210 14.45 -1.63 2.80
C ARG A 210 13.55 -0.50 3.28
N MET A 211 12.71 -0.81 4.26
CA MET A 211 11.75 0.13 4.83
C MET A 211 11.73 0.04 6.34
N THR A 212 11.57 1.19 7.00
CA THR A 212 11.22 1.28 8.41
C THR A 212 9.86 1.92 8.53
N LEU A 213 8.94 1.27 9.25
CA LEU A 213 7.60 1.77 9.47
C LEU A 213 7.51 2.48 10.82
N SER A 214 6.85 3.63 10.86
CA SER A 214 6.68 4.36 12.11
C SER A 214 5.43 5.23 12.10
N SER A 215 4.78 5.32 13.26
CA SER A 215 3.76 6.32 13.57
C SER A 215 4.34 7.58 14.24
N GLY A 216 5.64 7.67 14.32
CA GLY A 216 6.34 8.76 15.02
C GLY A 216 7.83 8.80 14.69
N PRO A 217 8.70 8.63 15.69
CA PRO A 217 10.13 8.78 15.52
C PRO A 217 10.73 7.72 14.59
N TYR A 218 11.76 8.10 13.87
CA TYR A 218 12.61 7.17 13.15
C TYR A 218 13.54 6.45 14.11
N LEU A 219 13.62 5.12 14.00
CA LEU A 219 14.60 4.31 14.71
C LEU A 219 15.53 3.63 13.71
N ALA A 220 16.82 3.84 13.87
CA ALA A 220 17.86 3.06 13.23
C ALA A 220 18.50 2.11 14.24
N VAL A 221 18.68 0.86 13.86
CA VAL A 221 19.47 -0.11 14.65
C VAL A 221 20.70 -0.46 13.85
N GLU A 222 21.85 -0.21 14.44
CA GLU A 222 23.14 -0.54 13.83
C GLU A 222 23.74 -1.79 14.51
N THR A 223 24.28 -2.67 13.71
CA THR A 223 25.07 -3.82 14.18
C THR A 223 26.49 -3.67 13.67
N GLY A 224 27.43 -4.44 14.24
CA GLY A 224 28.83 -4.44 13.78
C GLY A 224 29.01 -4.84 12.31
N SER A 225 27.98 -5.35 11.66
CA SER A 225 27.95 -5.77 10.25
C SER A 225 27.12 -4.84 9.35
N GLY A 226 26.51 -3.77 9.87
CA GLY A 226 25.69 -2.82 9.12
C GLY A 226 24.44 -2.34 9.85
N THR A 227 23.69 -1.49 9.20
CA THR A 227 22.40 -0.97 9.71
C THR A 227 21.27 -1.95 9.41
N LEU A 228 20.57 -2.39 10.43
CA LEU A 228 19.31 -3.12 10.27
C LEU A 228 18.15 -2.12 10.30
N CYS A 229 17.37 -2.08 9.24
CA CYS A 229 16.07 -1.41 9.31
C CYS A 229 15.12 -2.28 10.14
N VAL A 230 14.78 -1.84 11.33
CA VAL A 230 13.81 -2.55 12.20
C VAL A 230 12.46 -1.85 12.05
N GLY A 231 11.50 -2.55 11.49
CA GLY A 231 10.13 -2.10 11.44
C GLY A 231 9.50 -2.11 12.84
N HIS A 232 8.91 -0.99 13.20
CA HIS A 232 7.96 -0.81 14.28
C HIS A 232 8.44 -1.00 15.73
N LEU A 233 8.84 0.10 16.34
CA LEU A 233 8.74 0.26 17.80
C LEU A 233 7.69 1.33 18.13
N ARG A 234 6.76 1.01 19.03
CA ARG A 234 5.90 2.00 19.65
C ARG A 234 6.70 2.76 20.72
N ALA A 235 6.64 4.09 20.70
CA ALA A 235 6.94 4.89 21.88
C ALA A 235 5.78 4.82 22.87
#